data_496232f39fd2deb603c1f94e77c6e257
#
_entry.id   496232f39fd2deb603c1f94e77c6e257
#
_cell.length_a   1.000
_cell.length_b   1.000
_cell.length_c   1.000
_cell.angle_alpha   90.00
_cell.angle_beta   90.00
_cell.angle_gamma   90.00
#
_symmetry.space_group_name_H-M   'P 1'
#
loop_
_entity.id
_entity.type
_entity.pdbx_description
1 polymer ?
#
loop_
_entity_poly.entity_id
_entity_poly.type
_entity_poly.pdbx_seq_one_letter_code
_entity_poly.pdbx_strand_id
1 'polypeptide(L)'
;MKTRWMVVASAALAVALAAACSPALNWRSVAVPEAALQVMLPCKPDNAVRTVELAGAPLALSLLSCDADGATFAVSYATLADPARAGVALEHWRAATLARIGVAVPAASAPASGAAAPVQMQPFVPAGALALPQAVRTTVQGKRPDGTAVTAHAAWFARALGSEVRVYHAVVFADKARPAVADTFFAGLELR
;
A
#
# COMPACT_ATOMS: atom_id res chain seq x y z
N MET A 1 -21.02 26.22 -50.66
CA MET A 1 -20.09 25.11 -50.31
C MET A 1 -19.18 25.42 -49.07
N LYS A 2 -18.95 26.66 -48.66
CA LYS A 2 -18.05 27.02 -47.53
C LYS A 2 -18.63 26.73 -46.15
N THR A 3 -19.97 26.76 -45.96
CA THR A 3 -20.61 26.60 -44.64
C THR A 3 -20.60 25.15 -44.12
N ARG A 4 -20.58 24.14 -44.97
CA ARG A 4 -20.55 22.72 -44.55
C ARG A 4 -19.20 22.30 -43.99
N TRP A 5 -18.11 22.89 -44.39
CA TRP A 5 -16.77 22.59 -43.90
C TRP A 5 -16.50 23.14 -42.47
N MET A 6 -17.10 24.28 -42.13
CA MET A 6 -16.97 24.85 -40.77
C MET A 6 -17.68 24.01 -39.72
N VAL A 7 -18.83 23.42 -40.02
CA VAL A 7 -19.58 22.58 -39.06
C VAL A 7 -18.85 21.26 -38.78
N VAL A 8 -18.21 20.67 -39.77
CA VAL A 8 -17.45 19.40 -39.59
C VAL A 8 -16.19 19.64 -38.76
N ALA A 9 -15.48 20.76 -38.94
CA ALA A 9 -14.30 21.10 -38.17
C ALA A 9 -14.61 21.36 -36.71
N SER A 10 -15.75 22.01 -36.40
CA SER A 10 -16.19 22.27 -35.03
C SER A 10 -16.61 20.99 -34.28
N ALA A 11 -17.24 20.04 -34.96
CA ALA A 11 -17.62 18.75 -34.38
C ALA A 11 -16.40 17.86 -34.07
N ALA A 12 -15.38 17.88 -34.90
CA ALA A 12 -14.15 17.12 -34.70
C ALA A 12 -13.33 17.64 -33.47
N LEU A 13 -13.33 18.97 -33.27
CA LEU A 13 -12.64 19.58 -32.13
C LEU A 13 -13.35 19.28 -30.80
N ALA A 14 -14.68 19.22 -30.77
CA ALA A 14 -15.46 18.91 -29.57
C ALA A 14 -15.27 17.44 -29.12
N VAL A 15 -15.13 16.50 -30.07
CA VAL A 15 -14.85 15.08 -29.75
C VAL A 15 -13.43 14.89 -29.20
N ALA A 16 -12.44 15.65 -29.69
CA ALA A 16 -11.07 15.58 -29.20
C ALA A 16 -10.92 16.07 -27.74
N LEU A 17 -11.71 17.06 -27.31
CA LEU A 17 -11.71 17.56 -25.94
C LEU A 17 -12.38 16.60 -24.94
N ALA A 18 -13.32 15.78 -25.35
CA ALA A 18 -13.98 14.81 -24.49
C ALA A 18 -13.08 13.60 -24.15
N ALA A 19 -12.08 13.29 -24.95
CA ALA A 19 -11.14 12.19 -24.71
C ALA A 19 -10.06 12.51 -23.64
N ALA A 20 -9.92 13.78 -23.21
CA ALA A 20 -8.84 14.21 -22.32
C ALA A 20 -9.18 14.12 -20.81
N CYS A 21 -10.39 13.71 -20.42
CA CYS A 21 -10.82 13.65 -19.01
C CYS A 21 -10.88 12.23 -18.46
N SER A 22 -9.83 11.43 -18.65
CA SER A 22 -9.68 10.23 -17.80
C SER A 22 -9.12 10.66 -16.44
N PRO A 23 -9.82 10.40 -15.33
CA PRO A 23 -9.28 10.74 -14.01
C PRO A 23 -7.96 9.99 -13.79
N ALA A 24 -6.94 10.71 -13.30
CA ALA A 24 -5.62 10.15 -13.03
C ALA A 24 -5.67 8.98 -12.02
N LEU A 25 -6.71 8.94 -11.17
CA LEU A 25 -7.01 7.87 -10.23
C LEU A 25 -8.42 7.34 -10.51
N ASN A 26 -8.54 6.16 -11.10
CA ASN A 26 -9.81 5.51 -11.40
C ASN A 26 -10.10 4.43 -10.34
N TRP A 27 -10.52 4.86 -9.15
CA TRP A 27 -10.77 4.01 -8.00
C TRP A 27 -11.83 2.95 -8.28
N ARG A 28 -11.51 1.70 -7.96
CA ARG A 28 -12.40 0.57 -8.06
C ARG A 28 -12.16 -0.41 -6.93
N SER A 29 -13.21 -1.04 -6.46
CA SER A 29 -13.13 -2.11 -5.48
C SER A 29 -12.65 -3.39 -6.17
N VAL A 30 -11.58 -3.98 -5.64
CA VAL A 30 -10.98 -5.23 -6.10
C VAL A 30 -11.12 -6.26 -4.99
N ALA A 31 -11.81 -7.36 -5.29
CA ALA A 31 -11.87 -8.50 -4.38
C ALA A 31 -10.65 -9.40 -4.60
N VAL A 32 -10.03 -9.83 -3.52
CA VAL A 32 -8.90 -10.77 -3.48
C VAL A 32 -9.30 -11.94 -2.60
N PRO A 33 -10.05 -12.93 -3.13
CA PRO A 33 -10.62 -14.03 -2.34
C PRO A 33 -9.54 -14.82 -1.59
N GLU A 34 -8.39 -15.06 -2.23
CA GLU A 34 -7.25 -15.78 -1.65
C GLU A 34 -6.68 -15.08 -0.42
N ALA A 35 -6.81 -13.75 -0.37
CA ALA A 35 -6.41 -12.92 0.76
C ALA A 35 -7.54 -12.69 1.76
N ALA A 36 -8.78 -13.14 1.48
CA ALA A 36 -9.98 -12.73 2.20
C ALA A 36 -10.04 -11.19 2.38
N LEU A 37 -9.69 -10.46 1.32
CA LEU A 37 -9.50 -9.00 1.31
C LEU A 37 -10.31 -8.36 0.20
N GLN A 38 -10.91 -7.22 0.49
CA GLN A 38 -11.35 -6.24 -0.49
C GLN A 38 -10.49 -4.99 -0.35
N VAL A 39 -10.07 -4.42 -1.47
CA VAL A 39 -9.21 -3.23 -1.51
C VAL A 39 -9.67 -2.26 -2.60
N MET A 40 -9.58 -0.97 -2.33
CA MET A 40 -9.77 0.09 -3.33
C MET A 40 -8.44 0.37 -4.03
N LEU A 41 -8.39 0.14 -5.36
CA LEU A 41 -7.20 0.44 -6.18
C LEU A 41 -7.55 1.42 -7.30
N PRO A 42 -6.66 2.38 -7.62
CA PRO A 42 -6.91 3.37 -8.67
C PRO A 42 -6.61 2.85 -10.09
N CYS A 43 -6.10 1.62 -10.21
CA CYS A 43 -5.68 0.98 -11.45
C CYS A 43 -5.89 -0.53 -11.39
N LYS A 44 -5.78 -1.20 -12.54
CA LYS A 44 -5.81 -2.67 -12.59
C LYS A 44 -4.52 -3.21 -11.97
N PRO A 45 -4.59 -4.07 -10.92
CA PRO A 45 -3.39 -4.59 -10.30
C PRO A 45 -2.74 -5.70 -11.13
N ASP A 46 -1.41 -5.75 -11.04
CA ASP A 46 -0.60 -6.92 -11.35
C ASP A 46 -0.42 -7.77 -10.09
N ASN A 47 -0.28 -9.08 -10.28
CA ASN A 47 -0.11 -10.05 -9.21
C ASN A 47 1.26 -10.71 -9.31
N ALA A 48 1.91 -10.92 -8.16
CA ALA A 48 3.16 -11.66 -8.06
C ALA A 48 3.20 -12.49 -6.78
N VAL A 49 3.93 -13.59 -6.81
CA VAL A 49 4.24 -14.39 -5.62
C VAL A 49 5.75 -14.54 -5.51
N ARG A 50 6.30 -14.35 -4.30
CA ARG A 50 7.73 -14.49 -4.01
C ARG A 50 7.91 -15.21 -2.70
N THR A 51 8.97 -16.00 -2.59
CA THR A 51 9.40 -16.53 -1.29
C THR A 51 10.23 -15.46 -0.57
N VAL A 52 9.88 -15.18 0.67
CA VAL A 52 10.58 -14.21 1.53
C VAL A 52 10.84 -14.83 2.90
N GLU A 53 11.92 -14.40 3.56
CA GLU A 53 12.15 -14.70 4.97
C GLU A 53 11.34 -13.73 5.82
N LEU A 54 10.35 -14.24 6.54
CA LEU A 54 9.55 -13.44 7.45
C LEU A 54 9.46 -14.13 8.82
N ALA A 55 9.86 -13.40 9.86
CA ALA A 55 9.90 -13.90 11.22
C ALA A 55 10.71 -15.21 11.37
N GLY A 56 11.80 -15.36 10.60
CA GLY A 56 12.71 -16.52 10.66
C GLY A 56 12.18 -17.79 9.97
N ALA A 57 11.25 -17.65 9.03
CA ALA A 57 10.78 -18.74 8.19
C ALA A 57 10.57 -18.28 6.75
N PRO A 58 10.85 -19.14 5.76
CA PRO A 58 10.52 -18.86 4.37
C PRO A 58 9.01 -18.97 4.18
N LEU A 59 8.40 -17.91 3.65
CA LEU A 59 6.95 -17.82 3.40
C LEU A 59 6.68 -17.38 1.96
N ALA A 60 5.61 -17.90 1.38
CA ALA A 60 5.07 -17.37 0.14
C ALA A 60 4.39 -16.04 0.41
N LEU A 61 4.94 -14.96 -0.13
CA LEU A 61 4.39 -13.61 -0.10
C LEU A 61 3.68 -13.33 -1.40
N SER A 62 2.38 -13.16 -1.33
CA SER A 62 1.57 -12.68 -2.45
C SER A 62 1.55 -11.15 -2.46
N LEU A 63 1.62 -10.56 -3.65
CA LEU A 63 1.64 -9.12 -3.88
C LEU A 63 0.64 -8.75 -4.96
N LEU A 64 -0.20 -7.77 -4.68
CA LEU A 64 -0.96 -7.01 -5.69
C LEU A 64 -0.38 -5.61 -5.74
N SER A 65 -0.12 -5.10 -6.93
CA SER A 65 0.34 -3.71 -7.08
C SER A 65 -0.10 -3.10 -8.38
N CYS A 66 -0.25 -1.78 -8.39
CA CYS A 66 -0.45 -1.02 -9.62
C CYS A 66 0.11 0.40 -9.48
N ASP A 67 0.48 1.00 -10.62
CA ASP A 67 1.00 2.36 -10.69
C ASP A 67 -0.03 3.31 -11.29
N ALA A 68 -0.29 4.41 -10.60
CA ALA A 68 -1.19 5.46 -11.08
C ALA A 68 -0.76 6.82 -10.52
N ASP A 69 -0.83 7.85 -11.35
CA ASP A 69 -0.58 9.25 -10.98
C ASP A 69 0.74 9.46 -10.22
N GLY A 70 1.83 8.81 -10.66
CA GLY A 70 3.16 8.91 -10.01
C GLY A 70 3.25 8.27 -8.63
N ALA A 71 2.33 7.37 -8.29
CA ALA A 71 2.37 6.58 -7.08
C ALA A 71 2.19 5.09 -7.35
N THR A 72 2.85 4.25 -6.55
CA THR A 72 2.67 2.80 -6.53
C THR A 72 1.77 2.42 -5.36
N PHE A 73 0.68 1.72 -5.64
CA PHE A 73 -0.24 1.16 -4.65
C PHE A 73 0.00 -0.34 -4.56
N ALA A 74 0.22 -0.84 -3.36
CA ALA A 74 0.49 -2.26 -3.18
C ALA A 74 -0.15 -2.83 -1.91
N VAL A 75 -0.61 -4.07 -2.00
CA VAL A 75 -0.98 -4.91 -0.86
C VAL A 75 -0.24 -6.23 -0.98
N SER A 76 0.45 -6.59 0.09
CA SER A 76 1.12 -7.88 0.20
C SER A 76 0.53 -8.65 1.37
N TYR A 77 0.51 -9.99 1.28
CA TYR A 77 0.03 -10.84 2.37
C TYR A 77 0.77 -12.19 2.38
N ALA A 78 0.86 -12.76 3.57
CA ALA A 78 1.40 -14.10 3.81
C ALA A 78 0.62 -14.78 4.93
N THR A 79 0.55 -16.11 4.90
CA THR A 79 -0.12 -16.92 5.94
C THR A 79 0.93 -17.59 6.82
N LEU A 80 0.71 -17.50 8.13
CA LEU A 80 1.52 -18.13 9.18
C LEU A 80 0.69 -19.25 9.82
N ALA A 81 1.29 -20.41 9.98
CA ALA A 81 0.65 -21.56 10.64
C ALA A 81 0.42 -21.34 12.15
N ASP A 82 1.25 -20.50 12.78
CA ASP A 82 1.15 -20.17 14.20
C ASP A 82 0.63 -18.73 14.41
N PRO A 83 -0.62 -18.56 14.88
CA PRO A 83 -1.20 -17.25 15.15
C PRO A 83 -0.42 -16.42 16.19
N ALA A 84 0.25 -17.06 17.14
CA ALA A 84 1.03 -16.36 18.18
C ALA A 84 2.20 -15.56 17.57
N ARG A 85 2.64 -15.88 16.36
CA ARG A 85 3.74 -15.21 15.66
C ARG A 85 3.31 -13.96 14.88
N ALA A 86 2.01 -13.65 14.83
CA ALA A 86 1.50 -12.51 14.06
C ALA A 86 2.19 -11.20 14.43
N GLY A 87 2.28 -10.87 15.72
CA GLY A 87 2.90 -9.63 16.19
C GLY A 87 4.37 -9.52 15.78
N VAL A 88 5.15 -10.57 16.01
CA VAL A 88 6.58 -10.63 15.63
C VAL A 88 6.76 -10.50 14.13
N ALA A 89 5.90 -11.15 13.33
CA ALA A 89 5.95 -11.06 11.88
C ALA A 89 5.65 -9.64 11.37
N LEU A 90 4.65 -8.97 11.94
CA LEU A 90 4.32 -7.58 11.60
C LEU A 90 5.46 -6.61 11.96
N GLU A 91 6.10 -6.78 13.13
CA GLU A 91 7.26 -5.97 13.54
C GLU A 91 8.45 -6.17 12.60
N HIS A 92 8.78 -7.42 12.30
CA HIS A 92 9.88 -7.77 11.41
C HIS A 92 9.64 -7.20 10.01
N TRP A 93 8.42 -7.37 9.48
CA TRP A 93 8.05 -6.84 8.16
C TRP A 93 8.14 -5.32 8.11
N ARG A 94 7.62 -4.65 9.14
CA ARG A 94 7.71 -3.20 9.28
C ARG A 94 9.17 -2.73 9.26
N ALA A 95 10.02 -3.33 10.09
CA ALA A 95 11.44 -3.00 10.15
C ALA A 95 12.12 -3.17 8.78
N ALA A 96 11.88 -4.29 8.10
CA ALA A 96 12.42 -4.57 6.78
C ALA A 96 11.94 -3.58 5.72
N THR A 97 10.64 -3.20 5.76
CA THR A 97 10.08 -2.21 4.82
C THR A 97 10.72 -0.84 5.00
N LEU A 98 10.85 -0.38 6.24
CA LEU A 98 11.42 0.92 6.56
C LEU A 98 12.92 0.98 6.26
N ALA A 99 13.65 -0.09 6.57
CA ALA A 99 15.07 -0.22 6.24
C ALA A 99 15.34 -0.12 4.72
N ARG A 100 14.44 -0.68 3.87
CA ARG A 100 14.57 -0.60 2.41
C ARG A 100 14.54 0.82 1.86
N ILE A 101 13.91 1.73 2.55
CA ILE A 101 13.87 3.16 2.18
C ILE A 101 14.77 4.01 3.08
N GLY A 102 15.72 3.39 3.79
CA GLY A 102 16.72 4.08 4.59
C GLY A 102 16.17 4.73 5.87
N VAL A 103 14.99 4.30 6.35
CA VAL A 103 14.40 4.80 7.60
C VAL A 103 14.76 3.85 8.74
N ALA A 104 15.57 4.33 9.68
CA ALA A 104 15.89 3.58 10.89
C ALA A 104 14.70 3.63 11.88
N VAL A 105 14.26 2.46 12.34
CA VAL A 105 13.37 2.35 13.51
C VAL A 105 14.26 2.10 14.71
N PRO A 106 14.33 3.03 15.70
CA PRO A 106 15.07 2.76 16.92
C PRO A 106 14.50 1.49 17.59
N ALA A 107 15.37 0.58 18.00
CA ALA A 107 14.95 -0.51 18.87
C ALA A 107 14.37 0.10 20.16
N ALA A 108 13.32 -0.49 20.71
CA ALA A 108 12.61 0.01 21.90
C ALA A 108 13.53 0.23 23.14
N SER A 109 14.77 -0.28 23.10
CA SER A 109 15.79 -0.19 24.14
C SER A 109 17.00 0.70 23.78
N ALA A 110 17.01 1.37 22.61
CA ALA A 110 18.15 2.22 22.23
C ALA A 110 18.01 3.62 22.87
N PRO A 111 19.07 4.15 23.51
CA PRO A 111 19.05 5.54 23.95
C PRO A 111 18.90 6.46 22.74
N ALA A 112 18.09 7.49 22.88
CA ALA A 112 17.82 8.49 21.82
C ALA A 112 19.09 9.35 21.56
N SER A 113 20.09 8.77 20.94
CA SER A 113 21.31 9.44 20.54
C SER A 113 21.24 9.78 19.05
N GLY A 114 20.88 11.03 18.74
CA GLY A 114 21.00 11.62 17.40
C GLY A 114 19.72 11.70 16.59
N ALA A 115 19.15 12.85 16.60
CA ALA A 115 18.53 13.69 15.56
C ALA A 115 17.64 13.11 14.43
N ALA A 116 17.19 11.88 14.46
CA ALA A 116 16.08 11.46 13.57
C ALA A 116 14.76 11.59 14.37
N ALA A 117 13.81 12.36 13.84
CA ALA A 117 12.49 12.44 14.45
C ALA A 117 11.89 11.02 14.54
N PRO A 118 11.29 10.65 15.70
CA PRO A 118 10.74 9.32 15.88
C PRO A 118 9.64 9.08 14.83
N VAL A 119 9.67 7.90 14.21
CA VAL A 119 8.63 7.50 13.25
C VAL A 119 7.31 7.41 13.99
N GLN A 120 6.35 8.27 13.62
CA GLN A 120 5.04 8.29 14.24
C GLN A 120 4.21 7.10 13.75
N MET A 121 3.85 6.20 14.66
CA MET A 121 2.98 5.07 14.43
C MET A 121 1.59 5.36 14.99
N GLN A 122 0.56 5.09 14.19
CA GLN A 122 -0.84 5.21 14.62
C GLN A 122 -1.50 3.84 14.57
N PRO A 123 -2.35 3.47 15.55
CA PRO A 123 -3.14 2.24 15.47
C PRO A 123 -3.93 2.20 14.15
N PHE A 124 -3.96 1.02 13.51
CA PHE A 124 -4.71 0.80 12.29
C PHE A 124 -5.27 -0.62 12.27
N VAL A 125 -6.58 -0.72 12.52
CA VAL A 125 -7.29 -1.99 12.57
C VAL A 125 -8.47 -1.91 11.57
N PRO A 126 -8.25 -2.27 10.29
CA PRO A 126 -9.36 -2.31 9.33
C PRO A 126 -10.42 -3.32 9.73
N ALA A 127 -11.64 -3.20 9.17
CA ALA A 127 -12.74 -4.12 9.46
C ALA A 127 -12.31 -5.57 9.24
N GLY A 128 -12.56 -6.45 10.22
CA GLY A 128 -12.18 -7.86 10.20
C GLY A 128 -10.74 -8.17 10.61
N ALA A 129 -9.91 -7.16 10.94
CA ALA A 129 -8.56 -7.36 11.42
C ALA A 129 -8.50 -7.65 12.93
N LEU A 130 -7.40 -8.28 13.36
CA LEU A 130 -7.07 -8.47 14.76
C LEU A 130 -6.61 -7.15 15.39
N ALA A 131 -7.11 -6.84 16.58
CA ALA A 131 -6.66 -5.69 17.37
C ALA A 131 -5.32 -6.01 18.06
N LEU A 132 -4.23 -5.95 17.29
CA LEU A 132 -2.87 -6.17 17.80
C LEU A 132 -2.17 -4.82 18.03
N PRO A 133 -1.30 -4.68 19.03
CA PRO A 133 -0.47 -3.47 19.20
C PRO A 133 0.42 -3.18 17.99
N GLN A 134 0.75 -4.21 17.20
CA GLN A 134 1.54 -4.11 15.97
C GLN A 134 0.71 -3.75 14.74
N ALA A 135 -0.62 -3.72 14.86
CA ALA A 135 -1.51 -3.26 13.81
C ALA A 135 -1.49 -1.74 13.73
N VAL A 136 -0.61 -1.20 12.88
CA VAL A 136 -0.30 0.23 12.83
C VAL A 136 -0.19 0.74 11.40
N ARG A 137 -0.36 2.06 11.24
CA ARG A 137 0.00 2.79 10.03
C ARG A 137 0.98 3.91 10.32
N THR A 138 1.73 4.32 9.30
CA THR A 138 2.66 5.44 9.36
C THR A 138 2.80 6.13 8.02
N THR A 139 3.30 7.37 8.06
CA THR A 139 3.80 8.09 6.89
C THR A 139 5.24 8.47 7.14
N VAL A 140 6.14 8.05 6.28
CA VAL A 140 7.57 8.32 6.42
C VAL A 140 8.17 8.78 5.10
N GLN A 141 9.20 9.60 5.19
CA GLN A 141 10.05 9.98 4.06
C GLN A 141 11.35 9.20 4.12
N GLY A 142 11.79 8.72 2.98
CA GLY A 142 13.02 7.94 2.84
C GLY A 142 13.62 8.10 1.46
N LYS A 143 14.50 7.17 1.11
CA LYS A 143 15.13 7.08 -0.22
C LYS A 143 15.02 5.67 -0.75
N ARG A 144 14.73 5.54 -2.03
CA ARG A 144 14.83 4.27 -2.75
C ARG A 144 16.30 3.83 -2.87
N PRO A 145 16.58 2.57 -3.22
CA PRO A 145 17.95 2.09 -3.42
C PRO A 145 18.76 2.87 -4.48
N ASP A 146 18.08 3.49 -5.42
CA ASP A 146 18.66 4.36 -6.45
C ASP A 146 18.95 5.79 -5.95
N GLY A 147 18.68 6.10 -4.67
CA GLY A 147 18.88 7.40 -4.04
C GLY A 147 17.73 8.39 -4.23
N THR A 148 16.70 8.08 -5.01
CA THR A 148 15.56 8.96 -5.21
C THR A 148 14.69 9.06 -3.94
N ALA A 149 14.20 10.27 -3.65
CA ALA A 149 13.31 10.50 -2.51
C ALA A 149 12.00 9.72 -2.68
N VAL A 150 11.47 9.22 -1.58
CA VAL A 150 10.18 8.54 -1.54
C VAL A 150 9.44 8.87 -0.25
N THR A 151 8.14 9.07 -0.36
CA THR A 151 7.23 9.06 0.78
C THR A 151 6.48 7.72 0.77
N ALA A 152 6.51 7.00 1.87
CA ALA A 152 5.75 5.78 2.09
C ALA A 152 4.61 6.05 3.08
N HIS A 153 3.36 5.85 2.64
CA HIS A 153 2.21 5.68 3.50
C HIS A 153 1.99 4.19 3.64
N ALA A 154 2.25 3.62 4.81
CA ALA A 154 2.26 2.16 4.99
C ALA A 154 1.44 1.73 6.20
N ALA A 155 0.82 0.56 6.11
CA ALA A 155 0.05 -0.07 7.17
C ALA A 155 0.36 -1.56 7.26
N TRP A 156 0.39 -2.10 8.48
CA TRP A 156 0.57 -3.51 8.79
C TRP A 156 -0.55 -3.95 9.71
N PHE A 157 -1.17 -5.08 9.40
CA PHE A 157 -2.29 -5.63 10.16
C PHE A 157 -2.40 -7.14 9.93
N ALA A 158 -3.24 -7.83 10.69
CA ALA A 158 -3.41 -9.27 10.60
C ALA A 158 -4.87 -9.68 10.77
N ARG A 159 -5.20 -10.90 10.31
CA ARG A 159 -6.50 -11.55 10.48
C ARG A 159 -6.33 -13.00 10.88
N ALA A 160 -7.14 -13.47 11.83
CA ALA A 160 -7.24 -14.89 12.17
C ALA A 160 -7.96 -15.66 11.06
N LEU A 161 -7.48 -16.87 10.75
CA LEU A 161 -8.04 -17.81 9.78
C LEU A 161 -8.10 -19.20 10.42
N GLY A 162 -9.04 -19.41 11.33
CA GLY A 162 -9.10 -20.66 12.11
C GLY A 162 -7.85 -20.85 12.97
N SER A 163 -7.06 -21.90 12.68
CA SER A 163 -5.80 -22.19 13.36
C SER A 163 -4.58 -21.46 12.80
N GLU A 164 -4.76 -20.65 11.76
CA GLU A 164 -3.71 -19.87 11.08
C GLU A 164 -3.95 -18.38 11.25
N VAL A 165 -2.96 -17.57 10.92
CA VAL A 165 -3.09 -16.11 10.82
C VAL A 165 -2.52 -15.62 9.49
N ARG A 166 -3.21 -14.67 8.88
CA ARG A 166 -2.69 -13.96 7.72
C ARG A 166 -2.24 -12.58 8.13
N VAL A 167 -1.03 -12.21 7.73
CA VAL A 167 -0.45 -10.89 7.91
C VAL A 167 -0.47 -10.12 6.60
N TYR A 168 -0.68 -8.82 6.69
CA TYR A 168 -0.85 -7.93 5.54
C TYR A 168 0.06 -6.71 5.69
N HIS A 169 0.53 -6.23 4.56
CA HIS A 169 1.19 -4.94 4.40
C HIS A 169 0.55 -4.20 3.24
N ALA A 170 -0.03 -3.05 3.51
CA ALA A 170 -0.59 -2.16 2.51
C ALA A 170 0.26 -0.89 2.44
N VAL A 171 0.60 -0.41 1.25
CA VAL A 171 1.48 0.74 1.08
C VAL A 171 1.17 1.55 -0.16
N VAL A 172 1.33 2.87 -0.04
CA VAL A 172 1.39 3.81 -1.16
C VAL A 172 2.76 4.45 -1.15
N PHE A 173 3.56 4.19 -2.19
CA PHE A 173 4.84 4.87 -2.43
C PHE A 173 4.64 5.99 -3.43
N ALA A 174 5.08 7.20 -3.09
CA ALA A 174 5.01 8.37 -3.98
C ALA A 174 6.23 9.26 -3.78
N ASP A 175 6.55 10.11 -4.76
CA ASP A 175 7.67 11.06 -4.64
C ASP A 175 7.35 12.19 -3.64
N LYS A 176 6.07 12.45 -3.42
CA LYS A 176 5.56 13.46 -2.47
C LYS A 176 4.49 12.86 -1.57
N ALA A 177 4.31 13.42 -0.38
CA ALA A 177 3.23 13.05 0.52
C ALA A 177 1.87 13.28 -0.15
N ARG A 178 1.00 12.25 -0.11
CA ARG A 178 -0.36 12.24 -0.68
C ARG A 178 -1.36 11.73 0.36
N PRO A 179 -1.56 12.42 1.47
CA PRO A 179 -2.35 11.90 2.59
C PRO A 179 -3.79 11.55 2.18
N ALA A 180 -4.49 12.40 1.43
CA ALA A 180 -5.86 12.13 0.98
C ALA A 180 -5.97 10.89 0.07
N VAL A 181 -4.98 10.67 -0.79
CA VAL A 181 -4.90 9.48 -1.67
C VAL A 181 -4.66 8.22 -0.84
N ALA A 182 -3.74 8.30 0.12
CA ALA A 182 -3.45 7.20 1.04
C ALA A 182 -4.64 6.89 1.95
N ASP A 183 -5.34 7.90 2.46
CA ASP A 183 -6.54 7.72 3.27
C ASP A 183 -7.67 7.03 2.48
N THR A 184 -7.87 7.38 1.22
CA THR A 184 -8.83 6.68 0.33
C THR A 184 -8.46 5.21 0.14
N PHE A 185 -7.17 4.93 -0.09
CA PHE A 185 -6.66 3.57 -0.24
C PHE A 185 -6.86 2.74 1.03
N PHE A 186 -6.46 3.28 2.19
CA PHE A 186 -6.58 2.57 3.47
C PHE A 186 -8.03 2.41 3.94
N ALA A 187 -8.90 3.39 3.69
CA ALA A 187 -10.32 3.29 4.00
C ALA A 187 -11.03 2.20 3.18
N GLY A 188 -10.48 1.84 2.01
CA GLY A 188 -11.00 0.77 1.17
C GLY A 188 -10.51 -0.63 1.51
N LEU A 189 -9.74 -0.82 2.60
CA LEU A 189 -9.28 -2.12 3.07
C LEU A 189 -10.34 -2.76 3.99
N GLU A 190 -10.85 -3.91 3.59
CA GLU A 190 -11.84 -4.68 4.35
C GLU A 190 -11.48 -6.16 4.29
N LEU A 191 -11.37 -6.82 5.45
CA LEU A 191 -11.10 -8.25 5.58
C LEU A 191 -12.42 -9.02 5.75
N ARG A 192 -12.66 -10.01 4.87
CA ARG A 192 -13.91 -10.78 4.77
C ARG A 192 -13.73 -12.24 5.15
#